data_928be814bcbcbcdd32b7d901836c9a62
#
_entry.id   928be814bcbcbcdd32b7d901836c9a62
#
_cell.length_a   1.000
_cell.length_b   1.000
_cell.length_c   1.000
_cell.angle_alpha   90.00
_cell.angle_beta   90.00
_cell.angle_gamma   90.00
#
_symmetry.space_group_name_H-M   'P 1'
#
loop_
_entity.id
_entity.type
_entity.pdbx_description
1 polymer ?
#
loop_
_entity_poly.entity_id
_entity_poly.type
_entity_poly.pdbx_seq_one_letter_code
_entity_poly.pdbx_strand_id
1 'polypeptide(L)'
;MKATRFANRAWAFVLAVLMTLTLIAPQALAANTVDPVEPASGKILVSQTDYTLIDGVTESNIFLNTKEGNAQIAGFMTTIAPGAKATFKASYNGYYTEGSTPASRKDKAANLAWSMEKTTLQAANYTKATGGNVIMAMNGDYYNMQTLQPLGYLIMEGNLIQKNNGVANEPYFAVLKDGTYAIRDAGVDCSDVLEAISGPFYLIKDGQPCYSGNPDLMPRNCIGIKADGTVVTFLADGRQSPYSVGMTIDEEVSFLYAQGVVNAIFLDGGGSATCATKREGTTELQVRNRPSDGVERTVASALLLVSTAESDGVFDHASLSPNNTVYTPNS
;
A
#
# COMPACT_ATOMS: atom_id res chain seq x y z
N MET A 1 54.32 -48.55 32.03
CA MET A 1 53.71 -48.23 30.72
C MET A 1 52.17 -48.17 30.83
N LYS A 2 51.57 -47.27 31.65
CA LYS A 2 50.10 -47.08 31.74
C LYS A 2 49.67 -45.61 32.00
N ALA A 3 50.57 -44.64 31.83
CA ALA A 3 50.27 -43.23 32.13
C ALA A 3 50.09 -42.33 30.90
N THR A 4 50.31 -42.85 29.67
CA THR A 4 50.26 -42.00 28.44
C THR A 4 48.99 -42.11 27.59
N ARG A 5 48.01 -42.90 28.02
CA ARG A 5 46.74 -43.03 27.26
C ARG A 5 45.58 -42.18 27.79
N PHE A 6 45.69 -41.50 28.94
CA PHE A 6 44.63 -40.64 29.49
C PHE A 6 44.75 -39.18 29.06
N ALA A 7 45.96 -38.70 28.70
CA ALA A 7 46.15 -37.30 28.31
C ALA A 7 45.57 -36.98 26.91
N ASN A 8 45.56 -37.95 26.00
CA ASN A 8 45.10 -37.70 24.61
C ASN A 8 43.58 -37.70 24.43
N ARG A 9 42.79 -38.17 25.42
CA ARG A 9 41.33 -38.12 25.34
C ARG A 9 40.75 -36.83 25.89
N ALA A 10 41.43 -36.15 26.80
CA ALA A 10 41.01 -34.88 27.35
C ALA A 10 41.20 -33.73 26.36
N TRP A 11 42.25 -33.77 25.53
CA TRP A 11 42.48 -32.74 24.51
C TRP A 11 41.55 -32.85 23.27
N ALA A 12 41.10 -34.06 22.93
CA ALA A 12 40.14 -34.25 21.86
C ALA A 12 38.71 -33.72 22.23
N PHE A 13 38.35 -33.76 23.51
CA PHE A 13 37.06 -33.24 23.97
C PHE A 13 37.06 -31.71 24.10
N VAL A 14 38.18 -31.10 24.45
CA VAL A 14 38.33 -29.65 24.53
C VAL A 14 38.34 -29.02 23.12
N LEU A 15 38.95 -29.66 22.14
CA LEU A 15 38.92 -29.19 20.74
C LEU A 15 37.54 -29.37 20.11
N ALA A 16 36.78 -30.41 20.45
CA ALA A 16 35.43 -30.62 19.94
C ALA A 16 34.41 -29.63 20.51
N VAL A 17 34.59 -29.21 21.77
CA VAL A 17 33.75 -28.20 22.40
C VAL A 17 34.10 -26.78 21.93
N LEU A 18 35.35 -26.50 21.60
CA LEU A 18 35.74 -25.21 21.00
C LEU A 18 35.36 -25.08 19.52
N MET A 19 35.22 -26.18 18.77
CA MET A 19 34.72 -26.12 17.36
C MET A 19 33.21 -26.00 17.23
N THR A 20 32.44 -26.26 18.29
CA THR A 20 30.98 -26.06 18.26
C THR A 20 30.54 -24.68 18.74
N LEU A 21 31.44 -23.87 19.31
CA LEU A 21 31.10 -22.49 19.73
C LEU A 21 31.45 -21.40 18.72
N THR A 22 32.03 -21.74 17.58
CA THR A 22 32.41 -20.73 16.57
C THR A 22 31.53 -20.71 15.32
N LEU A 23 30.34 -21.32 15.35
CA LEU A 23 29.41 -21.34 14.22
C LEU A 23 28.05 -20.70 14.52
N ILE A 24 28.00 -19.80 15.51
CA ILE A 24 26.95 -18.77 15.51
C ILE A 24 27.65 -17.49 15.04
N ALA A 25 27.98 -17.44 13.77
CA ALA A 25 28.13 -16.17 13.09
C ALA A 25 26.78 -15.44 13.25
N PRO A 26 26.77 -14.16 13.68
CA PRO A 26 25.55 -13.38 13.56
C PRO A 26 25.15 -13.51 12.10
N GLN A 27 23.96 -14.03 11.84
CA GLN A 27 23.35 -13.88 10.52
C GLN A 27 23.27 -12.37 10.37
N ALA A 28 24.23 -11.80 9.64
CA ALA A 28 24.03 -10.51 9.03
C ALA A 28 22.67 -10.64 8.34
N LEU A 29 21.73 -9.77 8.73
CA LEU A 29 20.53 -9.57 7.93
C LEU A 29 21.04 -9.47 6.50
N ALA A 30 20.80 -10.50 5.69
CA ALA A 30 21.03 -10.41 4.28
C ALA A 30 20.15 -9.24 3.85
N ALA A 31 20.78 -8.12 3.52
CA ALA A 31 20.11 -7.12 2.71
C ALA A 31 19.52 -7.95 1.58
N ASN A 32 18.18 -7.93 1.46
CA ASN A 32 17.49 -8.56 0.35
C ASN A 32 18.07 -7.87 -0.90
N THR A 33 19.12 -8.46 -1.47
CA THR A 33 19.52 -8.15 -2.81
C THR A 33 18.40 -8.71 -3.67
N VAL A 34 17.40 -7.87 -3.91
CA VAL A 34 16.45 -8.12 -4.98
C VAL A 34 17.31 -8.25 -6.23
N ASP A 35 17.30 -9.43 -6.85
CA ASP A 35 17.90 -9.57 -8.18
C ASP A 35 17.35 -8.43 -9.03
N PRO A 36 18.22 -7.70 -9.76
CA PRO A 36 17.77 -6.61 -10.60
C PRO A 36 16.82 -7.20 -11.65
N VAL A 37 15.52 -7.11 -11.39
CA VAL A 37 14.52 -7.43 -12.38
C VAL A 37 14.66 -6.33 -13.43
N GLU A 38 15.23 -6.69 -14.58
CA GLU A 38 15.18 -5.81 -15.74
C GLU A 38 13.73 -5.72 -16.19
N PRO A 39 13.01 -4.62 -15.92
CA PRO A 39 11.68 -4.46 -16.45
C PRO A 39 11.81 -4.38 -17.98
N ALA A 40 10.85 -4.94 -18.70
CA ALA A 40 10.80 -4.91 -20.16
C ALA A 40 10.88 -3.48 -20.75
N SER A 41 10.67 -2.47 -19.93
CA SER A 41 10.73 -1.03 -20.24
C SER A 41 12.13 -0.42 -20.24
N GLY A 42 13.21 -1.17 -19.92
CA GLY A 42 14.55 -0.61 -19.82
C GLY A 42 14.80 0.27 -18.59
N LYS A 43 13.88 0.30 -17.62
CA LYS A 43 14.11 0.95 -16.33
C LYS A 43 14.86 0.02 -15.39
N ILE A 44 15.79 0.56 -14.62
CA ILE A 44 16.63 -0.16 -13.66
C ILE A 44 16.25 0.29 -12.26
N LEU A 45 16.09 -0.65 -11.34
CA LEU A 45 15.97 -0.37 -9.91
C LEU A 45 17.28 0.24 -9.40
N VAL A 46 17.24 1.51 -9.00
CA VAL A 46 18.40 2.23 -8.47
C VAL A 46 18.51 2.05 -6.97
N SER A 47 17.38 2.16 -6.26
CA SER A 47 17.32 1.95 -4.82
C SER A 47 15.92 1.59 -4.37
N GLN A 48 15.86 0.83 -3.28
CA GLN A 48 14.66 0.52 -2.54
C GLN A 48 14.94 0.67 -1.04
N THR A 49 14.02 1.30 -0.33
CA THR A 49 14.07 1.40 1.13
C THR A 49 12.75 0.96 1.70
N ASP A 50 12.79 -0.06 2.54
CA ASP A 50 11.62 -0.68 3.13
C ASP A 50 11.37 -0.18 4.55
N TYR A 51 10.10 0.01 4.87
CA TYR A 51 9.60 0.41 6.19
C TYR A 51 8.49 -0.55 6.61
N THR A 52 8.63 -1.20 7.72
CA THR A 52 7.54 -1.98 8.32
C THR A 52 6.50 -1.01 8.88
N LEU A 53 5.24 -1.15 8.47
CA LEU A 53 4.12 -0.38 9.04
C LEU A 53 3.52 -1.13 10.23
N ILE A 54 3.27 -2.41 10.05
CA ILE A 54 2.94 -3.42 11.07
C ILE A 54 3.45 -4.77 10.58
N ASP A 55 3.40 -5.79 11.42
CA ASP A 55 3.78 -7.15 11.01
C ASP A 55 2.98 -7.62 9.77
N GLY A 56 3.70 -8.06 8.75
CA GLY A 56 3.13 -8.46 7.45
C GLY A 56 2.73 -7.31 6.52
N VAL A 57 2.97 -6.04 6.89
CA VAL A 57 2.73 -4.88 6.01
C VAL A 57 3.99 -4.03 5.87
N THR A 58 4.49 -3.95 4.65
CA THR A 58 5.72 -3.21 4.31
C THR A 58 5.44 -2.11 3.30
N GLU A 59 5.93 -0.90 3.57
CA GLU A 59 6.03 0.20 2.61
C GLU A 59 7.42 0.20 2.00
N SER A 60 7.53 0.31 0.68
CA SER A 60 8.79 0.43 -0.05
C SER A 60 8.84 1.74 -0.82
N ASN A 61 9.86 2.55 -0.55
CA ASN A 61 10.21 3.68 -1.40
C ASN A 61 11.17 3.19 -2.48
N ILE A 62 10.81 3.35 -3.74
CA ILE A 62 11.49 2.78 -4.89
C ILE A 62 11.96 3.90 -5.82
N PHE A 63 13.21 3.83 -6.28
CA PHE A 63 13.69 4.69 -7.34
C PHE A 63 14.11 3.85 -8.53
N LEU A 64 13.51 4.13 -9.68
CA LEU A 64 13.86 3.56 -10.96
C LEU A 64 14.50 4.62 -11.85
N ASN A 65 15.36 4.17 -12.79
CA ASN A 65 15.97 5.07 -13.76
C ASN A 65 16.12 4.35 -15.11
N THR A 66 16.32 5.10 -16.18
CA THR A 66 16.78 4.51 -17.44
C THR A 66 18.24 4.06 -17.32
N LYS A 67 18.70 3.20 -18.24
CA LYS A 67 20.12 2.81 -18.32
C LYS A 67 21.04 4.02 -18.50
N GLU A 68 20.56 5.04 -19.20
CA GLU A 68 21.29 6.28 -19.44
C GLU A 68 21.22 7.28 -18.27
N GLY A 69 20.46 6.99 -17.23
CA GLY A 69 20.33 7.85 -16.05
C GLY A 69 19.48 9.11 -16.26
N ASN A 70 18.67 9.19 -17.30
CA ASN A 70 18.00 10.41 -17.74
C ASN A 70 16.54 10.57 -17.35
N ALA A 71 15.90 9.53 -16.82
CA ALA A 71 14.46 9.54 -16.52
C ALA A 71 14.15 8.81 -15.21
N GLN A 72 14.35 9.51 -14.10
CA GLN A 72 14.10 9.00 -12.77
C GLN A 72 12.59 8.86 -12.50
N ILE A 73 12.20 7.81 -11.80
CA ILE A 73 10.85 7.57 -11.31
C ILE A 73 10.94 7.29 -9.81
N ALA A 74 10.17 8.04 -9.03
CA ALA A 74 9.94 7.79 -7.62
C ALA A 74 8.65 6.96 -7.47
N GLY A 75 8.75 5.78 -6.89
CA GLY A 75 7.64 4.85 -6.67
C GLY A 75 7.43 4.57 -5.18
N PHE A 76 6.20 4.34 -4.81
CA PHE A 76 5.75 4.01 -3.45
C PHE A 76 4.90 2.76 -3.54
N MET A 77 5.38 1.68 -2.96
CA MET A 77 4.69 0.38 -2.97
C MET A 77 4.35 -0.02 -1.54
N THR A 78 3.13 -0.52 -1.32
CA THR A 78 2.80 -1.19 -0.06
C THR A 78 2.44 -2.63 -0.36
N THR A 79 3.07 -3.54 0.39
CA THR A 79 2.85 -4.98 0.30
C THR A 79 2.18 -5.47 1.56
N ILE A 80 1.06 -6.18 1.42
CA ILE A 80 0.27 -6.74 2.51
C ILE A 80 0.28 -8.26 2.36
N ALA A 81 0.99 -8.93 3.26
CA ALA A 81 1.10 -10.39 3.26
C ALA A 81 -0.22 -11.06 3.66
N PRO A 82 -0.53 -12.26 3.17
CA PRO A 82 -1.65 -13.05 3.65
C PRO A 82 -1.58 -13.24 5.17
N GLY A 83 -2.70 -13.01 5.86
CA GLY A 83 -2.78 -13.13 7.31
C GLY A 83 -2.25 -11.92 8.10
N ALA A 84 -1.74 -10.88 7.45
CA ALA A 84 -1.45 -9.62 8.13
C ALA A 84 -2.67 -9.11 8.89
N LYS A 85 -2.45 -8.56 10.08
CA LYS A 85 -3.54 -8.00 10.91
C LYS A 85 -3.96 -6.62 10.39
N ALA A 86 -4.42 -6.58 9.15
CA ALA A 86 -4.92 -5.39 8.47
C ALA A 86 -6.03 -5.74 7.50
N THR A 87 -6.89 -4.78 7.21
CA THR A 87 -7.95 -4.91 6.21
C THR A 87 -8.16 -3.61 5.48
N PHE A 88 -8.55 -3.68 4.22
CA PHE A 88 -8.91 -2.50 3.46
C PHE A 88 -10.34 -2.04 3.76
N LYS A 89 -10.53 -0.73 3.75
CA LYS A 89 -11.81 -0.03 3.84
C LYS A 89 -11.93 0.96 2.69
N ALA A 90 -13.06 0.95 2.01
CA ALA A 90 -13.40 2.00 1.07
C ALA A 90 -13.92 3.23 1.81
N SER A 91 -13.72 4.41 1.25
CA SER A 91 -14.16 5.68 1.84
C SER A 91 -14.57 6.67 0.76
N TYR A 92 -15.50 7.56 1.11
CA TYR A 92 -15.79 8.79 0.38
C TYR A 92 -16.18 9.89 1.37
N ASN A 93 -16.13 11.16 0.91
CA ASN A 93 -16.39 12.30 1.78
C ASN A 93 -17.79 12.25 2.42
N GLY A 94 -17.82 12.36 3.74
CA GLY A 94 -19.04 12.45 4.53
C GLY A 94 -19.68 11.11 4.89
N TYR A 95 -19.15 9.96 4.47
CA TYR A 95 -19.66 8.66 4.94
C TYR A 95 -19.31 8.43 6.41
N TYR A 96 -18.03 8.49 6.72
CA TYR A 96 -17.54 8.42 8.09
C TYR A 96 -17.60 9.81 8.73
N THR A 97 -18.51 9.99 9.67
CA THR A 97 -18.62 11.22 10.46
C THR A 97 -18.57 10.89 11.94
N GLU A 98 -18.01 11.77 12.75
CA GLU A 98 -17.90 11.58 14.20
C GLU A 98 -19.26 11.24 14.81
N GLY A 99 -19.30 10.20 15.65
CA GLY A 99 -20.53 9.69 16.26
C GLY A 99 -21.44 8.89 15.33
N SER A 100 -21.07 8.67 14.05
CA SER A 100 -21.85 7.83 13.15
C SER A 100 -21.78 6.35 13.54
N THR A 101 -22.90 5.65 13.41
CA THR A 101 -23.01 4.19 13.60
C THR A 101 -23.13 3.49 12.24
N PRO A 102 -22.88 2.19 12.12
CA PRO A 102 -23.11 1.45 10.87
C PRO A 102 -24.53 1.64 10.31
N ALA A 103 -25.54 1.68 11.18
CA ALA A 103 -26.94 1.92 10.78
C ALA A 103 -27.11 3.33 10.18
N SER A 104 -26.62 4.38 10.86
CA SER A 104 -26.74 5.76 10.37
C SER A 104 -25.94 5.99 9.08
N ARG A 105 -24.80 5.30 8.91
CA ARG A 105 -24.03 5.35 7.66
C ARG A 105 -24.76 4.68 6.50
N LYS A 106 -25.41 3.54 6.75
CA LYS A 106 -26.26 2.86 5.77
C LYS A 106 -27.42 3.76 5.31
N ASP A 107 -28.12 4.40 6.23
CA ASP A 107 -29.22 5.32 5.91
C ASP A 107 -28.73 6.53 5.10
N LYS A 108 -27.55 7.05 5.42
CA LYS A 108 -26.91 8.13 4.69
C LYS A 108 -26.51 7.70 3.27
N ALA A 109 -26.04 6.47 3.08
CA ALA A 109 -25.69 5.91 1.79
C ALA A 109 -26.88 5.91 0.79
N ALA A 110 -28.10 5.78 1.29
CA ALA A 110 -29.31 5.84 0.46
C ALA A 110 -29.65 7.25 -0.05
N ASN A 111 -29.05 8.32 0.51
CA ASN A 111 -29.37 9.72 0.23
C ASN A 111 -28.10 10.58 0.06
N LEU A 112 -27.15 10.10 -0.74
CA LEU A 112 -25.86 10.74 -0.89
C LEU A 112 -25.89 12.05 -1.66
N ALA A 113 -25.30 13.09 -1.04
CA ALA A 113 -24.76 14.24 -1.76
C ALA A 113 -23.28 13.99 -2.01
N TRP A 114 -22.90 13.76 -3.25
CA TRP A 114 -21.51 13.53 -3.61
C TRP A 114 -20.68 14.79 -3.44
N SER A 115 -19.51 14.62 -2.87
CA SER A 115 -18.51 15.67 -2.68
C SER A 115 -17.13 15.04 -2.58
N MET A 116 -16.09 15.85 -2.72
CA MET A 116 -14.71 15.37 -2.71
C MET A 116 -13.96 15.83 -1.47
N GLU A 117 -13.02 15.03 -1.03
CA GLU A 117 -12.19 15.32 0.13
C GLU A 117 -10.78 14.76 -0.07
N LYS A 118 -9.79 15.32 0.62
CA LYS A 118 -8.43 14.78 0.63
C LYS A 118 -8.42 13.36 1.19
N THR A 119 -7.61 12.49 0.60
CA THR A 119 -7.42 11.09 1.05
C THR A 119 -7.05 11.02 2.53
N THR A 120 -6.11 11.88 2.97
CA THR A 120 -5.68 11.93 4.38
C THR A 120 -6.80 12.36 5.32
N LEU A 121 -7.70 13.25 4.87
CA LEU A 121 -8.83 13.70 5.67
C LEU A 121 -9.94 12.63 5.73
N GLN A 122 -10.20 11.90 4.64
CA GLN A 122 -11.07 10.73 4.65
C GLN A 122 -10.60 9.68 5.67
N ALA A 123 -9.28 9.43 5.72
CA ALA A 123 -8.68 8.54 6.70
C ALA A 123 -8.85 9.04 8.14
N ALA A 124 -8.63 10.33 8.38
CA ALA A 124 -8.83 10.94 9.70
C ALA A 124 -10.32 10.87 10.15
N ASN A 125 -11.25 11.09 9.22
CA ASN A 125 -12.69 10.98 9.50
C ASN A 125 -13.10 9.54 9.81
N TYR A 126 -12.53 8.55 9.10
CA TYR A 126 -12.69 7.12 9.43
C TYR A 126 -12.25 6.84 10.87
N THR A 127 -11.03 7.26 11.23
CA THR A 127 -10.49 7.07 12.59
C THR A 127 -11.38 7.71 13.65
N LYS A 128 -11.83 8.94 13.45
CA LYS A 128 -12.75 9.65 14.38
C LYS A 128 -14.10 8.94 14.51
N ALA A 129 -14.63 8.42 13.42
CA ALA A 129 -15.95 7.78 13.41
C ALA A 129 -15.95 6.38 14.01
N THR A 130 -14.86 5.65 13.91
CA THR A 130 -14.80 4.21 14.22
C THR A 130 -13.81 3.85 15.32
N GLY A 131 -12.86 4.71 15.63
CA GLY A 131 -11.70 4.39 16.47
C GLY A 131 -10.63 3.53 15.75
N GLY A 132 -10.83 3.21 14.47
CA GLY A 132 -9.93 2.35 13.71
C GLY A 132 -8.56 3.01 13.45
N ASN A 133 -7.50 2.22 13.53
CA ASN A 133 -6.13 2.66 13.29
C ASN A 133 -5.79 2.55 11.79
N VAL A 134 -5.94 3.64 11.05
CA VAL A 134 -5.53 3.68 9.63
C VAL A 134 -4.02 3.79 9.55
N ILE A 135 -3.38 2.83 8.88
CA ILE A 135 -1.92 2.75 8.71
C ILE A 135 -1.46 3.15 7.31
N MET A 136 -2.37 3.11 6.32
CA MET A 136 -2.12 3.57 4.96
C MET A 136 -3.41 4.09 4.36
N ALA A 137 -3.32 5.10 3.51
CA ALA A 137 -4.41 5.62 2.70
C ALA A 137 -3.92 5.98 1.30
N MET A 138 -4.72 5.69 0.28
CA MET A 138 -4.48 6.08 -1.10
C MET A 138 -5.78 6.51 -1.76
N ASN A 139 -5.69 7.36 -2.80
CA ASN A 139 -6.87 7.72 -3.59
C ASN A 139 -7.37 6.52 -4.40
N GLY A 140 -8.65 6.53 -4.69
CA GLY A 140 -9.34 5.43 -5.32
C GLY A 140 -9.61 5.62 -6.81
N ASP A 141 -10.86 5.38 -7.19
CA ASP A 141 -11.35 5.35 -8.57
C ASP A 141 -11.36 6.73 -9.24
N TYR A 142 -11.44 6.73 -10.56
CA TYR A 142 -11.84 7.90 -11.33
C TYR A 142 -13.23 8.38 -10.91
N TYR A 143 -13.50 9.65 -11.18
CA TYR A 143 -14.77 10.26 -10.84
C TYR A 143 -15.25 11.21 -11.95
N ASN A 144 -16.55 11.38 -12.02
CA ASN A 144 -17.17 12.36 -12.91
C ASN A 144 -16.94 13.78 -12.34
N MET A 145 -16.25 14.62 -13.11
CA MET A 145 -15.90 15.99 -12.69
C MET A 145 -17.11 16.91 -12.49
N GLN A 146 -18.27 16.58 -13.04
CA GLN A 146 -19.49 17.38 -12.89
C GLN A 146 -20.35 16.93 -11.71
N THR A 147 -20.47 15.60 -11.52
CA THR A 147 -21.32 15.03 -10.47
C THR A 147 -20.53 14.63 -9.23
N LEU A 148 -19.21 14.60 -9.31
CA LEU A 148 -18.26 14.20 -8.25
C LEU A 148 -18.42 12.73 -7.82
N GLN A 149 -19.15 11.93 -8.58
CA GLN A 149 -19.38 10.50 -8.33
C GLN A 149 -18.20 9.65 -8.78
N PRO A 150 -17.77 8.64 -8.02
CA PRO A 150 -16.91 7.58 -8.53
C PRO A 150 -17.56 6.93 -9.78
N LEU A 151 -16.74 6.48 -10.73
CA LEU A 151 -17.28 5.93 -11.98
C LEU A 151 -17.76 4.49 -11.81
N GLY A 152 -17.05 3.66 -11.08
CA GLY A 152 -17.34 2.25 -10.95
C GLY A 152 -18.04 1.86 -9.64
N TYR A 153 -17.77 0.65 -9.18
CA TYR A 153 -18.32 0.13 -7.92
C TYR A 153 -17.68 0.80 -6.71
N LEU A 154 -18.53 1.22 -5.79
CA LEU A 154 -18.15 1.57 -4.43
C LEU A 154 -19.05 0.80 -3.47
N ILE A 155 -18.46 -0.14 -2.72
CA ILE A 155 -19.16 -0.91 -1.68
C ILE A 155 -18.46 -0.60 -0.35
N MET A 156 -19.24 -0.29 0.68
CA MET A 156 -18.74 0.05 2.00
C MET A 156 -19.59 -0.62 3.07
N GLU A 157 -18.93 -1.30 3.99
CA GLU A 157 -19.60 -2.06 5.07
C GLU A 157 -20.71 -3.00 4.53
N GLY A 158 -20.49 -3.61 3.35
CA GLY A 158 -21.45 -4.49 2.67
C GLY A 158 -22.62 -3.79 2.00
N ASN A 159 -22.64 -2.45 1.96
CA ASN A 159 -23.67 -1.67 1.28
C ASN A 159 -23.14 -1.21 -0.08
N LEU A 160 -23.89 -1.50 -1.14
CA LEU A 160 -23.61 -1.00 -2.48
C LEU A 160 -23.98 0.49 -2.53
N ILE A 161 -22.95 1.34 -2.56
CA ILE A 161 -23.09 2.81 -2.56
C ILE A 161 -23.21 3.35 -3.98
N GLN A 162 -22.36 2.85 -4.88
CA GLN A 162 -22.34 3.24 -6.29
C GLN A 162 -22.12 2.00 -7.15
N LYS A 163 -22.75 2.00 -8.32
CA LYS A 163 -22.63 0.96 -9.31
C LYS A 163 -22.59 1.59 -10.70
N ASN A 164 -21.47 1.49 -11.39
CA ASN A 164 -21.29 1.90 -12.79
C ASN A 164 -22.03 3.18 -13.20
N ASN A 165 -21.38 4.31 -13.11
CA ASN A 165 -21.91 5.59 -13.55
C ASN A 165 -21.59 5.83 -15.04
N GLY A 166 -22.11 4.98 -15.92
CA GLY A 166 -22.04 5.16 -17.39
C GLY A 166 -20.82 4.54 -18.08
N VAL A 167 -19.91 3.89 -17.35
CA VAL A 167 -18.80 3.12 -17.93
C VAL A 167 -19.09 1.63 -17.74
N ALA A 168 -19.25 0.90 -18.84
CA ALA A 168 -19.52 -0.52 -18.79
C ALA A 168 -18.24 -1.30 -18.45
N ASN A 169 -18.36 -2.30 -17.56
CA ASN A 169 -17.35 -3.32 -17.29
C ASN A 169 -16.09 -2.86 -16.55
N GLU A 170 -16.15 -1.84 -15.70
CA GLU A 170 -15.03 -1.50 -14.82
C GLU A 170 -14.80 -2.60 -13.78
N PRO A 171 -13.59 -3.19 -13.71
CA PRO A 171 -13.26 -4.14 -12.66
C PRO A 171 -13.19 -3.45 -11.30
N TYR A 172 -13.29 -4.23 -10.22
CA TYR A 172 -13.15 -3.69 -8.88
C TYR A 172 -12.31 -4.59 -7.98
N PHE A 173 -11.53 -3.97 -7.10
CA PHE A 173 -10.89 -4.63 -5.97
C PHE A 173 -11.92 -4.79 -4.86
N ALA A 174 -11.98 -5.97 -4.23
CA ALA A 174 -12.93 -6.32 -3.19
C ALA A 174 -12.26 -6.91 -1.97
N VAL A 175 -12.78 -6.56 -0.79
CA VAL A 175 -12.62 -7.29 0.47
C VAL A 175 -13.87 -8.13 0.67
N LEU A 176 -13.70 -9.43 0.79
CA LEU A 176 -14.82 -10.38 0.93
C LEU A 176 -15.18 -10.57 2.41
N LYS A 177 -16.38 -11.09 2.67
CA LYS A 177 -16.88 -11.36 4.03
C LYS A 177 -16.06 -12.39 4.79
N ASP A 178 -15.34 -13.26 4.10
CA ASP A 178 -14.39 -14.21 4.69
C ASP A 178 -13.02 -13.64 5.00
N GLY A 179 -12.80 -12.34 4.70
CA GLY A 179 -11.55 -11.61 4.90
C GLY A 179 -10.54 -11.74 3.78
N THR A 180 -10.85 -12.46 2.72
CA THR A 180 -9.98 -12.58 1.53
C THR A 180 -10.16 -11.39 0.58
N TYR A 181 -9.24 -11.26 -0.38
CA TYR A 181 -9.23 -10.21 -1.38
C TYR A 181 -9.44 -10.78 -2.78
N ALA A 182 -10.13 -10.05 -3.63
CA ALA A 182 -10.33 -10.42 -5.02
C ALA A 182 -10.35 -9.20 -5.93
N ILE A 183 -10.00 -9.37 -7.20
CA ILE A 183 -10.33 -8.42 -8.26
C ILE A 183 -11.36 -9.10 -9.14
N ARG A 184 -12.50 -8.44 -9.35
CA ARG A 184 -13.67 -9.00 -10.04
C ARG A 184 -14.12 -8.12 -11.18
N ASP A 185 -14.74 -8.76 -12.18
CA ASP A 185 -15.43 -8.06 -13.27
C ASP A 185 -16.71 -7.37 -12.75
N ALA A 186 -17.05 -6.26 -13.39
CA ALA A 186 -18.35 -5.63 -13.18
C ALA A 186 -19.50 -6.59 -13.54
N GLY A 187 -20.60 -6.50 -12.79
CA GLY A 187 -21.79 -7.32 -13.03
C GLY A 187 -21.78 -8.69 -12.35
N VAL A 188 -20.65 -9.11 -11.78
CA VAL A 188 -20.60 -10.30 -10.91
C VAL A 188 -21.38 -10.04 -9.63
N ASP A 189 -22.00 -11.07 -9.06
CA ASP A 189 -22.66 -10.99 -7.76
C ASP A 189 -21.68 -10.48 -6.70
N CYS A 190 -22.08 -9.46 -5.99
CA CYS A 190 -21.29 -8.80 -4.94
C CYS A 190 -21.89 -8.97 -3.54
N SER A 191 -22.81 -9.93 -3.36
CA SER A 191 -23.48 -10.18 -2.08
C SER A 191 -22.53 -10.62 -0.95
N ASP A 192 -21.36 -11.17 -1.30
CA ASP A 192 -20.28 -11.56 -0.40
C ASP A 192 -19.21 -10.48 -0.17
N VAL A 193 -19.37 -9.28 -0.76
CA VAL A 193 -18.40 -8.19 -0.68
C VAL A 193 -18.69 -7.30 0.52
N LEU A 194 -17.66 -6.97 1.30
CA LEU A 194 -17.71 -5.98 2.38
C LEU A 194 -17.29 -4.59 1.90
N GLU A 195 -16.16 -4.52 1.19
CA GLU A 195 -15.61 -3.27 0.70
C GLU A 195 -15.23 -3.46 -0.77
N ALA A 196 -15.47 -2.46 -1.59
CA ALA A 196 -14.98 -2.47 -2.96
C ALA A 196 -14.70 -1.08 -3.49
N ILE A 197 -13.71 -1.01 -4.36
CA ILE A 197 -13.37 0.18 -5.14
C ILE A 197 -13.03 -0.25 -6.57
N SER A 198 -13.60 0.44 -7.55
CA SER A 198 -13.30 0.16 -8.96
C SER A 198 -12.04 0.86 -9.45
N GLY A 199 -11.65 0.46 -10.62
CA GLY A 199 -10.70 1.13 -11.47
C GLY A 199 -11.11 0.96 -12.93
N PRO A 200 -10.73 1.88 -13.84
CA PRO A 200 -11.28 1.94 -15.18
C PRO A 200 -10.97 0.71 -16.05
N PHE A 201 -9.89 -0.03 -15.74
CA PHE A 201 -9.48 -1.21 -16.50
C PHE A 201 -8.49 -2.09 -15.72
N TYR A 202 -8.37 -3.33 -16.21
CA TYR A 202 -7.30 -4.22 -15.76
C TYR A 202 -5.96 -3.77 -16.32
N LEU A 203 -4.95 -3.81 -15.49
CA LEU A 203 -3.54 -3.78 -15.89
C LEU A 203 -3.04 -5.20 -16.18
N ILE A 204 -3.37 -6.13 -15.29
CA ILE A 204 -3.05 -7.57 -15.39
C ILE A 204 -4.31 -8.35 -15.01
N LYS A 205 -4.65 -9.38 -15.79
CA LYS A 205 -5.74 -10.31 -15.50
C LYS A 205 -5.26 -11.75 -15.70
N ASP A 206 -5.44 -12.60 -14.70
CA ASP A 206 -5.06 -14.01 -14.73
C ASP A 206 -3.60 -14.23 -15.18
N GLY A 207 -2.69 -13.38 -14.69
CA GLY A 207 -1.28 -13.41 -15.02
C GLY A 207 -0.95 -12.90 -16.43
N GLN A 208 -1.90 -12.30 -17.13
CA GLN A 208 -1.66 -11.75 -18.47
C GLN A 208 -1.80 -10.22 -18.46
N PRO A 209 -0.82 -9.48 -19.00
CA PRO A 209 -0.95 -8.04 -19.25
C PRO A 209 -2.18 -7.74 -20.13
N CYS A 210 -3.01 -6.78 -19.72
CA CYS A 210 -4.27 -6.45 -20.39
C CYS A 210 -4.26 -5.10 -21.11
N TYR A 211 -3.27 -4.27 -20.84
CA TYR A 211 -3.19 -2.93 -21.39
C TYR A 211 -1.84 -2.67 -22.02
N SER A 212 -1.83 -1.96 -23.16
CA SER A 212 -0.62 -1.56 -23.85
C SER A 212 -0.84 -0.32 -24.73
N GLY A 213 0.25 0.38 -25.06
CA GLY A 213 0.25 1.40 -26.12
C GLY A 213 -0.07 2.84 -25.69
N ASN A 214 -0.12 3.15 -24.38
CA ASN A 214 -0.21 4.55 -23.94
C ASN A 214 1.21 5.08 -23.58
N PRO A 215 1.79 5.96 -24.41
CA PRO A 215 3.16 6.46 -24.20
C PRO A 215 3.26 7.59 -23.16
N ASP A 216 2.14 8.06 -22.61
CA ASP A 216 2.14 9.22 -21.73
C ASP A 216 2.82 8.91 -20.38
N LEU A 217 3.85 9.69 -20.05
CA LEU A 217 4.50 9.67 -18.76
C LEU A 217 3.68 10.45 -17.74
N MET A 218 3.06 9.74 -16.80
CA MET A 218 2.13 10.29 -15.84
C MET A 218 2.40 9.75 -14.43
N PRO A 219 1.96 10.43 -13.37
CA PRO A 219 1.74 9.76 -12.09
C PRO A 219 0.78 8.60 -12.27
N ARG A 220 1.13 7.43 -11.73
CA ARG A 220 0.35 6.18 -11.83
C ARG A 220 -0.07 5.71 -10.45
N ASN A 221 -1.17 4.96 -10.42
CA ASN A 221 -1.72 4.43 -9.18
C ASN A 221 -2.48 3.15 -9.47
N CYS A 222 -2.22 2.09 -8.69
CA CYS A 222 -2.86 0.79 -8.89
C CYS A 222 -2.92 -0.05 -7.62
N ILE A 223 -3.74 -1.09 -7.69
CA ILE A 223 -3.79 -2.17 -6.70
C ILE A 223 -3.82 -3.51 -7.42
N GLY A 224 -3.09 -4.48 -6.88
CA GLY A 224 -3.00 -5.82 -7.44
C GLY A 224 -2.89 -6.90 -6.39
N ILE A 225 -3.03 -8.15 -6.83
CA ILE A 225 -2.97 -9.34 -5.99
C ILE A 225 -1.99 -10.33 -6.64
N LYS A 226 -1.09 -10.91 -5.84
CA LYS A 226 -0.19 -12.00 -6.24
C LYS A 226 -0.88 -13.36 -6.12
N ALA A 227 -0.27 -14.39 -6.70
CA ALA A 227 -0.81 -15.76 -6.66
C ALA A 227 -0.96 -16.34 -5.25
N ASP A 228 -0.14 -15.89 -4.30
CA ASP A 228 -0.20 -16.31 -2.90
C ASP A 228 -1.23 -15.53 -2.05
N GLY A 229 -1.95 -14.57 -2.66
CA GLY A 229 -2.90 -13.70 -1.98
C GLY A 229 -2.31 -12.41 -1.42
N THR A 230 -1.00 -12.17 -1.57
CA THR A 230 -0.38 -10.90 -1.20
C THR A 230 -1.00 -9.76 -2.00
N VAL A 231 -1.46 -8.71 -1.31
CA VAL A 231 -1.94 -7.49 -1.97
C VAL A 231 -0.78 -6.51 -2.14
N VAL A 232 -0.72 -5.89 -3.30
CA VAL A 232 0.28 -4.87 -3.65
C VAL A 232 -0.44 -3.61 -4.09
N THR A 233 -0.14 -2.48 -3.46
CA THR A 233 -0.47 -1.17 -4.01
C THR A 233 0.79 -0.53 -4.55
N PHE A 234 0.69 0.19 -5.66
CA PHE A 234 1.82 0.90 -6.21
C PHE A 234 1.39 2.25 -6.76
N LEU A 235 2.18 3.28 -6.43
CA LEU A 235 2.03 4.62 -6.93
C LEU A 235 3.38 5.11 -7.46
N ALA A 236 3.41 5.64 -8.68
CA ALA A 236 4.56 6.36 -9.21
C ALA A 236 4.26 7.85 -9.28
N ASP A 237 5.15 8.67 -8.74
CA ASP A 237 5.13 10.11 -8.99
C ASP A 237 5.46 10.43 -10.44
N GLY A 238 5.06 11.60 -10.91
CA GLY A 238 5.31 12.01 -12.29
C GLY A 238 5.13 13.50 -12.52
N ARG A 239 5.40 13.96 -13.77
CA ARG A 239 5.28 15.36 -14.18
C ARG A 239 6.22 16.32 -13.40
N GLN A 240 7.26 15.82 -12.78
CA GLN A 240 8.15 16.58 -11.88
C GLN A 240 9.63 16.29 -12.16
N SER A 241 10.05 16.42 -13.44
CA SER A 241 11.47 16.30 -13.81
C SER A 241 12.32 17.33 -13.04
N PRO A 242 13.53 16.99 -12.56
CA PRO A 242 14.21 15.70 -12.69
C PRO A 242 13.86 14.69 -11.58
N TYR A 243 13.01 15.03 -10.62
CA TYR A 243 12.67 14.18 -9.47
C TYR A 243 11.94 12.89 -9.90
N SER A 244 10.84 13.04 -10.65
CA SER A 244 10.10 11.92 -11.20
C SER A 244 9.38 12.34 -12.47
N VAL A 245 9.66 11.63 -13.57
CA VAL A 245 9.02 11.93 -14.86
C VAL A 245 7.66 11.25 -14.99
N GLY A 246 7.41 10.19 -14.21
CA GLY A 246 6.24 9.33 -14.31
C GLY A 246 6.51 8.06 -15.12
N MET A 247 5.48 7.24 -15.24
CA MET A 247 5.52 5.97 -15.96
C MET A 247 4.47 5.96 -17.07
N THR A 248 4.76 5.26 -18.16
CA THR A 248 3.73 4.79 -19.09
C THR A 248 2.94 3.66 -18.42
N ILE A 249 1.76 3.33 -18.96
CA ILE A 249 1.00 2.18 -18.46
C ILE A 249 1.77 0.87 -18.72
N ASP A 250 2.45 0.76 -19.88
CA ASP A 250 3.26 -0.42 -20.19
C ASP A 250 4.40 -0.64 -19.17
N GLU A 251 5.03 0.44 -18.71
CA GLU A 251 6.05 0.39 -17.65
C GLU A 251 5.46 -0.04 -16.31
N GLU A 252 4.29 0.49 -15.94
CA GLU A 252 3.56 0.11 -14.72
C GLU A 252 3.17 -1.38 -14.75
N VAL A 253 2.60 -1.86 -15.86
CA VAL A 253 2.27 -3.27 -16.07
C VAL A 253 3.51 -4.15 -15.96
N SER A 254 4.61 -3.77 -16.63
CA SER A 254 5.87 -4.51 -16.60
C SER A 254 6.45 -4.60 -15.18
N PHE A 255 6.38 -3.49 -14.43
CA PHE A 255 6.83 -3.44 -13.04
C PHE A 255 5.99 -4.39 -12.16
N LEU A 256 4.67 -4.32 -12.23
CA LEU A 256 3.78 -5.17 -11.45
C LEU A 256 3.93 -6.66 -11.79
N TYR A 257 4.07 -6.95 -13.09
CA TYR A 257 4.30 -8.32 -13.57
C TYR A 257 5.60 -8.90 -12.99
N ALA A 258 6.66 -8.10 -13.00
CA ALA A 258 7.94 -8.46 -12.40
C ALA A 258 7.86 -8.66 -10.86
N GLN A 259 6.94 -7.98 -10.19
CA GLN A 259 6.63 -8.20 -8.77
C GLN A 259 5.82 -9.48 -8.51
N GLY A 260 5.41 -10.23 -9.52
CA GLY A 260 4.61 -11.45 -9.41
C GLY A 260 3.12 -11.19 -9.20
N VAL A 261 2.63 -9.99 -9.55
CA VAL A 261 1.21 -9.68 -9.52
C VAL A 261 0.49 -10.42 -10.64
N VAL A 262 -0.61 -11.10 -10.32
CA VAL A 262 -1.40 -11.89 -11.28
C VAL A 262 -2.73 -11.23 -11.66
N ASN A 263 -3.26 -10.37 -10.78
CA ASN A 263 -4.42 -9.53 -11.09
C ASN A 263 -4.15 -8.12 -10.58
N ALA A 264 -4.37 -7.11 -11.42
CA ALA A 264 -4.23 -5.70 -11.04
C ALA A 264 -5.21 -4.82 -11.80
N ILE A 265 -5.69 -3.78 -11.13
CA ILE A 265 -6.49 -2.71 -11.73
C ILE A 265 -5.78 -1.37 -11.57
N PHE A 266 -5.98 -0.53 -12.57
CA PHE A 266 -5.58 0.86 -12.52
C PHE A 266 -6.49 1.63 -11.55
N LEU A 267 -5.94 2.63 -10.83
CA LEU A 267 -6.68 3.58 -10.02
C LEU A 267 -6.42 5.00 -10.55
N ASP A 268 -7.14 6.01 -10.01
CA ASP A 268 -6.95 7.38 -10.50
C ASP A 268 -5.51 7.87 -10.24
N GLY A 269 -4.85 8.23 -11.34
CA GLY A 269 -3.48 8.72 -11.37
C GLY A 269 -3.41 10.25 -11.47
N GLY A 270 -2.39 10.72 -12.21
CA GLY A 270 -2.22 12.15 -12.46
C GLY A 270 -2.13 12.98 -11.19
N GLY A 271 -2.87 14.09 -11.12
CA GLY A 271 -2.89 14.98 -9.97
C GLY A 271 -3.59 14.41 -8.73
N SER A 272 -4.40 13.36 -8.89
CA SER A 272 -5.07 12.68 -7.79
C SER A 272 -4.15 11.72 -7.04
N ALA A 273 -3.06 11.26 -7.66
CA ALA A 273 -2.15 10.27 -7.09
C ALA A 273 -1.64 10.70 -5.71
N THR A 274 -2.11 10.03 -4.67
CA THR A 274 -1.77 10.28 -3.27
C THR A 274 -1.63 8.96 -2.52
N CYS A 275 -0.48 8.80 -1.85
CA CYS A 275 -0.22 7.70 -0.92
C CYS A 275 0.26 8.29 0.41
N ALA A 276 -0.39 7.92 1.50
CA ALA A 276 -0.02 8.32 2.85
C ALA A 276 0.10 7.10 3.74
N THR A 277 1.11 7.05 4.57
CA THR A 277 1.36 5.95 5.51
C THR A 277 1.68 6.46 6.90
N LYS A 278 1.41 5.62 7.89
CA LYS A 278 1.81 5.82 9.27
C LYS A 278 2.93 4.84 9.60
N ARG A 279 4.17 5.32 9.49
CA ARG A 279 5.36 4.55 9.85
C ARG A 279 5.50 4.43 11.35
N GLU A 280 6.22 3.43 11.78
CA GLU A 280 6.58 3.25 13.18
C GLU A 280 7.12 4.57 13.79
N GLY A 281 6.73 4.87 15.02
CA GLY A 281 7.08 6.13 15.69
C GLY A 281 6.28 7.36 15.25
N THR A 282 5.33 7.25 14.32
CA THR A 282 4.45 8.36 13.93
C THR A 282 3.02 8.14 14.42
N THR A 283 2.34 9.21 14.82
CA THR A 283 0.95 9.17 15.29
C THR A 283 -0.06 9.42 14.19
N GLU A 284 0.37 10.03 13.08
CA GLU A 284 -0.49 10.47 11.99
C GLU A 284 0.01 9.94 10.64
N LEU A 285 -0.93 9.80 9.70
CA LEU A 285 -0.61 9.54 8.30
C LEU A 285 0.16 10.73 7.71
N GLN A 286 1.23 10.42 7.01
CA GLN A 286 2.01 11.40 6.26
C GLN A 286 1.99 11.03 4.78
N VAL A 287 1.70 12.00 3.91
CA VAL A 287 1.81 11.83 2.46
C VAL A 287 3.26 11.51 2.12
N ARG A 288 3.48 10.39 1.44
CA ARG A 288 4.82 9.87 1.11
C ARG A 288 5.29 10.29 -0.27
N ASN A 289 4.36 10.34 -1.20
CA ASN A 289 4.63 10.78 -2.55
C ASN A 289 4.64 12.32 -2.64
N ARG A 290 5.00 12.83 -3.80
CA ARG A 290 4.93 14.25 -4.13
C ARG A 290 3.81 14.45 -5.16
N PRO A 291 2.58 14.86 -4.74
CA PRO A 291 1.49 15.08 -5.66
C PRO A 291 1.84 16.08 -6.76
N SER A 292 1.54 15.76 -8.01
CA SER A 292 1.96 16.59 -9.16
C SER A 292 1.26 17.95 -9.24
N ASP A 293 0.16 18.14 -8.49
CA ASP A 293 -0.51 19.44 -8.33
C ASP A 293 0.16 20.33 -7.27
N GLY A 294 1.25 19.86 -6.64
CA GLY A 294 1.96 20.55 -5.56
C GLY A 294 1.28 20.42 -4.19
N VAL A 295 0.05 19.96 -4.14
CA VAL A 295 -0.73 19.69 -2.94
C VAL A 295 -1.58 18.43 -3.15
N GLU A 296 -1.97 17.77 -2.07
CA GLU A 296 -2.93 16.69 -2.10
C GLU A 296 -4.27 17.18 -2.66
N ARG A 297 -4.74 16.57 -3.74
CA ARG A 297 -6.03 16.88 -4.38
C ARG A 297 -7.18 16.29 -3.56
N THR A 298 -8.33 16.96 -3.58
CA THR A 298 -9.59 16.35 -3.15
C THR A 298 -10.04 15.34 -4.20
N VAL A 299 -10.50 14.17 -3.74
CA VAL A 299 -10.89 13.02 -4.58
C VAL A 299 -12.24 12.48 -4.13
N ALA A 300 -12.92 11.77 -5.02
CA ALA A 300 -14.25 11.24 -4.74
C ALA A 300 -14.21 10.06 -3.77
N SER A 301 -13.20 9.21 -3.87
CA SER A 301 -13.07 8.00 -3.05
C SER A 301 -11.62 7.75 -2.63
N ALA A 302 -11.45 7.04 -1.54
CA ALA A 302 -10.17 6.59 -1.04
C ALA A 302 -10.22 5.13 -0.60
N LEU A 303 -9.07 4.48 -0.60
CA LEU A 303 -8.84 3.16 -0.05
C LEU A 303 -7.95 3.29 1.19
N LEU A 304 -8.41 2.78 2.32
CA LEU A 304 -7.77 2.89 3.62
C LEU A 304 -7.33 1.50 4.07
N LEU A 305 -6.09 1.33 4.47
CA LEU A 305 -5.62 0.10 5.14
C LEU A 305 -5.68 0.34 6.64
N VAL A 306 -6.48 -0.46 7.33
CA VAL A 306 -6.77 -0.34 8.75
C VAL A 306 -6.16 -1.52 9.49
N SER A 307 -5.36 -1.25 10.51
CA SER A 307 -4.86 -2.30 11.41
C SER A 307 -6.01 -2.94 12.17
N THR A 308 -6.04 -4.27 12.20
CA THR A 308 -6.95 -5.09 13.00
C THR A 308 -6.24 -5.74 14.18
N ALA A 309 -4.96 -5.39 14.42
CA ALA A 309 -4.25 -5.83 15.60
C ALA A 309 -4.91 -5.25 16.85
N GLU A 310 -5.14 -6.10 17.84
CA GLU A 310 -5.56 -5.66 19.17
C GLU A 310 -4.40 -4.92 19.84
N SER A 311 -4.68 -3.84 20.56
CA SER A 311 -3.68 -3.21 21.42
C SER A 311 -3.41 -4.15 22.58
N ASP A 312 -2.17 -4.57 22.75
CA ASP A 312 -1.73 -5.35 23.90
C ASP A 312 -1.58 -4.51 25.17
N GLY A 313 -1.81 -3.20 25.06
CA GLY A 313 -1.64 -2.24 26.15
C GLY A 313 -0.19 -2.02 26.57
N VAL A 314 0.77 -2.61 25.86
CA VAL A 314 2.19 -2.41 26.07
C VAL A 314 2.65 -1.19 25.28
N PHE A 315 3.44 -0.36 25.91
CA PHE A 315 4.01 0.82 25.30
C PHE A 315 5.35 0.44 24.63
N ASP A 316 5.35 0.30 23.32
CA ASP A 316 6.50 -0.20 22.58
C ASP A 316 7.61 0.86 22.44
N HIS A 317 7.26 2.11 22.17
CA HIS A 317 8.23 3.20 22.07
C HIS A 317 7.56 4.58 22.14
N ALA A 318 8.37 5.59 22.51
CA ALA A 318 8.02 7.01 22.42
C ALA A 318 8.91 7.70 21.41
N SER A 319 8.35 8.47 20.50
CA SER A 319 9.10 9.43 19.71
C SER A 319 9.09 10.79 20.41
N LEU A 320 10.27 11.36 20.62
CA LEU A 320 10.39 12.76 21.04
C LEU A 320 10.38 13.62 19.78
N SER A 321 9.29 14.36 19.59
CA SER A 321 9.30 15.45 18.61
C SER A 321 10.08 16.63 19.21
N PRO A 322 11.13 17.15 18.55
CA PRO A 322 11.78 18.36 19.02
C PRO A 322 10.78 19.50 18.97
N ASN A 323 10.26 19.90 20.12
CA ASN A 323 9.63 21.20 20.22
C ASN A 323 10.77 22.23 20.35
N ASN A 324 10.70 23.32 19.63
CA ASN A 324 11.67 24.43 19.74
C ASN A 324 11.57 25.20 21.07
N THR A 325 10.99 24.58 22.10
CA THR A 325 10.86 25.19 23.42
C THR A 325 12.18 25.03 24.15
N VAL A 326 12.90 26.11 24.35
CA VAL A 326 14.09 26.14 25.20
C VAL A 326 13.64 26.15 26.64
N TYR A 327 13.90 25.05 27.34
CA TYR A 327 13.70 24.99 28.79
C TYR A 327 14.93 25.57 29.47
N THR A 328 14.78 26.68 30.17
CA THR A 328 15.82 27.17 31.08
C THR A 328 15.78 26.41 32.39
N PRO A 329 16.91 26.02 32.97
CA PRO A 329 16.93 25.44 34.30
C PRO A 329 16.25 26.41 35.30
N ASN A 330 15.26 25.93 36.05
CA ASN A 330 14.51 26.68 37.06
C ASN A 330 13.33 27.55 36.55
N SER A 331 12.71 27.25 35.43
CA SER A 331 11.41 27.81 35.09
C SER A 331 10.25 26.92 35.51
#